data_794f404261d8fc47e577cdf4c43d3eed
#
_entry.id   794f404261d8fc47e577cdf4c43d3eed
#
_cell.length_a   1.000
_cell.length_b   1.000
_cell.length_c   1.000
_cell.angle_alpha   90.00
_cell.angle_beta   90.00
_cell.angle_gamma   90.00
#
_symmetry.space_group_name_H-M   'P 1'
#
loop_
_entity.id
_entity.type
_entity.pdbx_description
1 polymer ?
#
loop_
_entity_poly.entity_id
_entity_poly.type
_entity_poly.pdbx_seq_one_letter_code
_entity_poly.pdbx_strand_id
1 'polypeptide(L)'
;MLRFKYCILAAIAALMITSCEKNVQIITEINRDGTCTRFYSIKESDNVYADETWVEDTADTVRTTIYRTFNSVGEMAANPVLAVNGEFINSQAQLDKKFKWFYTDYKFSETFASKEHFINVPFADKMSRDELSFMLTGYPNLTEGMTGAEIADFIGPLQEKYEYLATLSMIDCDLRLIANHYDMIANPPVDRTTFMSLSDSITRYALDESWDILRHRNGLIQDYFKSDAYSIFYDSNDDIKDEFEDEYEGYLNFVDLYYLITPYNLKMPGRIIETGRGTLKDGVINYCFGGKYLLLGDYTITASSRVTNVWAFILSGLIVLLALASLLYRRG
;
A
#
# COMPACT_ATOMS: atom_id res chain seq x y z
N MET A 1 29.26 -18.57 -7.15
CA MET A 1 27.80 -18.62 -7.10
C MET A 1 27.18 -17.93 -5.87
N LEU A 2 27.59 -18.18 -4.64
CA LEU A 2 27.00 -17.52 -3.45
C LEU A 2 27.11 -15.98 -3.45
N ARG A 3 28.23 -15.42 -3.89
CA ARG A 3 28.46 -13.96 -3.90
C ARG A 3 27.56 -13.19 -4.87
N PHE A 4 27.10 -13.80 -5.95
CA PHE A 4 26.25 -13.14 -6.95
C PHE A 4 24.78 -13.07 -6.50
N LYS A 5 24.27 -14.11 -5.79
CA LYS A 5 22.92 -14.09 -5.17
C LYS A 5 22.76 -12.92 -4.19
N TYR A 6 23.80 -12.62 -3.40
CA TYR A 6 23.77 -11.48 -2.48
C TYR A 6 23.86 -10.12 -3.21
N CYS A 7 24.38 -10.06 -4.42
CA CYS A 7 24.40 -8.82 -5.20
C CYS A 7 23.03 -8.45 -5.77
N ILE A 8 22.21 -9.42 -6.21
CA ILE A 8 20.86 -9.18 -6.68
C ILE A 8 19.95 -8.77 -5.51
N LEU A 9 20.10 -9.42 -4.36
CA LEU A 9 19.39 -9.03 -3.14
C LEU A 9 19.78 -7.65 -2.65
N ALA A 10 21.08 -7.33 -2.69
CA ALA A 10 21.58 -6.00 -2.38
C ALA A 10 21.12 -4.97 -3.41
N ALA A 11 20.94 -5.34 -4.68
CA ALA A 11 20.39 -4.46 -5.71
C ALA A 11 18.89 -4.23 -5.52
N ILE A 12 18.10 -5.26 -5.23
CA ILE A 12 16.66 -5.10 -4.88
C ILE A 12 16.53 -4.34 -3.56
N ALA A 13 17.32 -4.65 -2.54
CA ALA A 13 17.36 -3.91 -1.28
C ALA A 13 17.89 -2.49 -1.46
N ALA A 14 18.87 -2.26 -2.34
CA ALA A 14 19.40 -0.94 -2.66
C ALA A 14 18.44 -0.12 -3.52
N LEU A 15 17.68 -0.74 -4.43
CA LEU A 15 16.55 -0.10 -5.12
C LEU A 15 15.43 0.28 -4.15
N MET A 16 15.21 -0.50 -3.09
CA MET A 16 14.29 -0.13 -2.01
C MET A 16 14.80 1.06 -1.17
N ILE A 17 16.11 1.32 -1.15
CA ILE A 17 16.72 2.41 -0.38
C ILE A 17 16.92 3.67 -1.23
N THR A 18 17.04 3.54 -2.55
CA THR A 18 17.28 4.66 -3.49
C THR A 18 16.05 5.07 -4.29
N SER A 19 14.88 4.39 -4.11
CA SER A 19 13.65 4.85 -4.72
C SER A 19 13.39 6.26 -4.19
N CYS A 20 13.32 7.25 -5.08
CA CYS A 20 12.87 8.60 -4.77
C CYS A 20 11.65 8.48 -3.85
N GLU A 21 11.80 8.95 -2.62
CA GLU A 21 10.74 8.98 -1.63
C GLU A 21 9.61 9.87 -2.15
N LYS A 22 8.73 9.33 -2.98
CA LYS A 22 7.41 9.91 -3.27
C LYS A 22 6.57 9.74 -1.99
N ASN A 23 6.94 10.48 -0.95
CA ASN A 23 6.34 10.34 0.37
C ASN A 23 5.12 11.25 0.45
N VAL A 24 3.97 10.66 0.21
CA VAL A 24 2.70 11.24 0.63
C VAL A 24 2.39 10.75 2.03
N GLN A 25 2.23 11.65 2.99
CA GLN A 25 1.81 11.33 4.34
C GLN A 25 0.33 11.68 4.51
N ILE A 26 -0.47 10.75 4.98
CA ILE A 26 -1.87 10.97 5.34
C ILE A 26 -1.96 11.28 6.83
N ILE A 27 -2.67 12.36 7.18
CA ILE A 27 -2.99 12.68 8.58
C ILE A 27 -4.51 12.83 8.68
N THR A 28 -5.11 12.11 9.62
CA THR A 28 -6.54 12.20 9.91
C THR A 28 -6.73 12.64 11.35
N GLU A 29 -7.44 13.74 11.54
CA GLU A 29 -7.82 14.26 12.86
C GLU A 29 -9.33 14.13 13.04
N ILE A 30 -9.77 13.38 14.05
CA ILE A 30 -11.19 13.16 14.37
C ILE A 30 -11.55 13.98 15.58
N ASN A 31 -12.63 14.78 15.48
CA ASN A 31 -13.14 15.62 16.54
C ASN A 31 -14.19 14.90 17.41
N ARG A 32 -14.48 15.47 18.59
CA ARG A 32 -15.48 14.90 19.54
C ARG A 32 -16.89 14.88 19.00
N ASP A 33 -17.24 15.78 18.11
CA ASP A 33 -18.55 15.83 17.45
C ASP A 33 -18.72 14.80 16.33
N GLY A 34 -17.63 14.28 15.78
CA GLY A 34 -17.58 13.32 14.68
C GLY A 34 -17.14 13.92 13.36
N THR A 35 -16.93 15.25 13.32
CA THR A 35 -16.26 15.89 12.20
C THR A 35 -14.81 15.44 12.12
N CYS A 36 -14.20 15.52 10.96
CA CYS A 36 -12.78 15.15 10.80
C CYS A 36 -12.09 16.05 9.77
N THR A 37 -10.78 16.15 9.90
CA THR A 37 -9.92 16.84 8.93
C THR A 37 -8.91 15.86 8.38
N ARG A 38 -8.79 15.79 7.06
CA ARG A 38 -7.79 15.00 6.35
C ARG A 38 -6.74 15.94 5.79
N PHE A 39 -5.48 15.63 6.03
CA PHE A 39 -4.32 16.29 5.45
C PHE A 39 -3.54 15.31 4.61
N TYR A 40 -3.00 15.79 3.51
CA TYR A 40 -1.98 15.12 2.72
C TYR A 40 -0.74 16.00 2.69
N SER A 41 0.35 15.53 3.28
CA SER A 41 1.64 16.20 3.24
C SER A 41 2.50 15.56 2.16
N ILE A 42 2.82 16.33 1.12
CA ILE A 42 3.39 15.89 -0.14
C ILE A 42 4.80 16.48 -0.26
N LYS A 43 5.81 15.63 -0.45
CA LYS A 43 7.19 16.10 -0.73
C LYS A 43 7.40 16.30 -2.23
N GLU A 44 7.15 15.25 -2.98
CA GLU A 44 7.08 15.20 -4.44
C GLU A 44 6.10 14.09 -4.79
N SER A 45 5.03 14.37 -5.51
CA SER A 45 4.13 13.30 -5.95
C SER A 45 3.19 13.79 -7.03
N ASP A 46 3.20 13.10 -8.16
CA ASP A 46 2.21 13.22 -9.23
C ASP A 46 0.94 12.41 -8.93
N ASN A 47 0.86 11.78 -7.75
CA ASN A 47 -0.20 10.84 -7.37
C ASN A 47 -1.30 11.47 -6.51
N VAL A 48 -1.31 12.79 -6.33
CA VAL A 48 -2.32 13.52 -5.54
C VAL A 48 -3.13 14.42 -6.44
N TYR A 49 -4.42 14.16 -6.54
CA TYR A 49 -5.38 14.88 -7.39
C TYR A 49 -6.43 15.54 -6.51
N ALA A 50 -6.12 16.75 -6.06
CA ALA A 50 -7.02 17.57 -5.25
C ALA A 50 -7.82 18.54 -6.13
N ASP A 51 -9.11 18.68 -5.85
CA ASP A 51 -9.95 19.72 -6.45
C ASP A 51 -9.87 21.04 -5.66
N GLU A 52 -10.57 22.05 -6.11
CA GLU A 52 -10.63 23.41 -5.52
C GLU A 52 -11.20 23.45 -4.08
N THR A 53 -11.77 22.35 -3.59
CA THR A 53 -12.32 22.27 -2.22
C THR A 53 -11.25 21.96 -1.18
N TRP A 54 -10.06 21.57 -1.62
CA TRP A 54 -8.90 21.36 -0.77
C TRP A 54 -8.13 22.66 -0.60
N VAL A 55 -7.73 22.93 0.62
CA VAL A 55 -6.97 24.14 0.99
C VAL A 55 -5.50 23.77 1.08
N GLU A 56 -4.65 24.56 0.42
CA GLU A 56 -3.20 24.41 0.53
C GLU A 56 -2.68 25.18 1.74
N ASP A 57 -1.90 24.53 2.59
CA ASP A 57 -1.14 25.13 3.68
C ASP A 57 0.30 25.39 3.20
N THR A 58 0.63 26.67 3.07
CA THR A 58 1.95 27.13 2.58
C THR A 58 2.96 27.38 3.70
N ALA A 59 2.66 26.98 4.93
CA ALA A 59 3.53 27.22 6.09
C ALA A 59 4.84 26.41 6.07
N ASP A 60 4.85 25.27 5.37
CA ASP A 60 6.05 24.43 5.18
C ASP A 60 6.66 24.69 3.78
N THR A 61 7.93 25.04 3.73
CA THR A 61 8.66 25.25 2.46
C THR A 61 9.24 23.98 1.84
N VAL A 62 9.23 22.87 2.56
CA VAL A 62 9.80 21.59 2.16
C VAL A 62 8.73 20.63 1.65
N ARG A 63 7.49 20.77 2.15
CA ARG A 63 6.36 19.91 1.81
C ARG A 63 5.12 20.75 1.51
N THR A 64 4.45 20.43 0.42
CA THR A 64 3.11 20.96 0.18
C THR A 64 2.11 20.17 1.03
N THR A 65 1.34 20.88 1.85
CA THR A 65 0.28 20.26 2.65
C THR A 65 -1.06 20.74 2.17
N ILE A 66 -1.93 19.83 1.77
CA ILE A 66 -3.33 20.14 1.46
C ILE A 66 -4.23 19.55 2.52
N TYR A 67 -5.33 20.22 2.85
CA TYR A 67 -6.29 19.71 3.81
C TYR A 67 -7.73 20.05 3.48
N ARG A 68 -8.66 19.27 4.02
CA ARG A 68 -10.09 19.50 3.96
C ARG A 68 -10.78 18.97 5.21
N THR A 69 -11.76 19.72 5.71
CA THR A 69 -12.61 19.32 6.83
C THR A 69 -13.94 18.75 6.31
N PHE A 70 -14.39 17.67 6.91
CA PHE A 70 -15.57 16.91 6.54
C PHE A 70 -16.53 16.77 7.72
N ASN A 71 -17.82 16.66 7.45
CA ASN A 71 -18.84 16.49 8.49
C ASN A 71 -18.83 15.07 9.09
N SER A 72 -18.24 14.09 8.40
CA SER A 72 -18.11 12.71 8.87
C SER A 72 -16.91 12.02 8.22
N VAL A 73 -16.46 10.94 8.85
CA VAL A 73 -15.39 10.09 8.28
C VAL A 73 -15.85 9.37 7.00
N GLY A 74 -17.15 9.08 6.85
CA GLY A 74 -17.70 8.51 5.62
C GLY A 74 -17.63 9.48 4.45
N GLU A 75 -17.95 10.77 4.68
CA GLU A 75 -17.78 11.82 3.67
C GLU A 75 -16.30 11.99 3.29
N MET A 76 -15.41 11.96 4.28
CA MET A 76 -13.96 12.02 4.06
C MET A 76 -13.47 10.88 3.15
N ALA A 77 -13.87 9.65 3.44
CA ALA A 77 -13.47 8.47 2.66
C ALA A 77 -14.03 8.47 1.23
N ALA A 78 -15.19 9.08 1.03
CA ALA A 78 -15.81 9.23 -0.30
C ALA A 78 -15.14 10.29 -1.19
N ASN A 79 -14.16 11.03 -0.67
CA ASN A 79 -13.41 12.06 -1.41
C ASN A 79 -11.91 11.72 -1.45
N PRO A 80 -11.50 10.63 -2.14
CA PRO A 80 -10.12 10.26 -2.29
C PRO A 80 -9.39 11.27 -3.18
N VAL A 81 -8.12 11.54 -2.86
CA VAL A 81 -7.24 12.38 -3.70
C VAL A 81 -5.96 11.64 -4.11
N LEU A 82 -5.67 10.52 -3.44
CA LEU A 82 -4.52 9.70 -3.76
C LEU A 82 -4.89 8.71 -4.87
N ALA A 83 -4.12 8.70 -5.94
CA ALA A 83 -4.32 7.78 -7.05
C ALA A 83 -2.99 7.16 -7.49
N VAL A 84 -3.06 6.02 -8.15
CA VAL A 84 -1.93 5.37 -8.83
C VAL A 84 -2.36 5.14 -10.26
N ASN A 85 -1.59 5.64 -11.21
CA ASN A 85 -1.87 5.55 -12.65
C ASN A 85 -3.31 5.97 -13.02
N GLY A 86 -3.76 7.08 -12.42
CA GLY A 86 -5.11 7.64 -12.66
C GLY A 86 -6.24 6.90 -11.94
N GLU A 87 -5.97 5.80 -11.24
CA GLU A 87 -6.98 5.09 -10.45
C GLU A 87 -6.89 5.47 -8.96
N PHE A 88 -7.97 6.07 -8.44
CA PHE A 88 -8.02 6.49 -7.04
C PHE A 88 -7.90 5.32 -6.06
N ILE A 89 -7.19 5.55 -4.96
CA ILE A 89 -7.16 4.65 -3.80
C ILE A 89 -8.40 4.93 -2.95
N ASN A 90 -9.47 4.20 -3.26
CA ASN A 90 -10.74 4.34 -2.59
C ASN A 90 -10.72 3.73 -1.19
N SER A 91 -11.46 4.34 -0.27
CA SER A 91 -11.65 3.79 1.07
C SER A 91 -13.10 3.92 1.53
N GLN A 92 -13.44 3.19 2.59
CA GLN A 92 -14.67 3.33 3.34
C GLN A 92 -14.32 3.53 4.81
N ALA A 93 -14.87 4.56 5.44
CA ALA A 93 -14.59 4.84 6.84
C ALA A 93 -15.86 4.92 7.68
N GLN A 94 -15.75 4.44 8.92
CA GLN A 94 -16.82 4.45 9.90
C GLN A 94 -16.30 4.93 11.25
N LEU A 95 -17.13 5.70 11.95
CA LEU A 95 -16.89 6.15 13.31
C LEU A 95 -18.10 5.80 14.18
N ASP A 96 -17.95 4.81 15.05
CA ASP A 96 -18.95 4.48 16.06
C ASP A 96 -18.69 5.30 17.32
N LYS A 97 -19.69 6.08 17.73
CA LYS A 97 -19.67 6.91 18.93
C LYS A 97 -20.68 6.37 19.93
N LYS A 98 -20.18 5.82 21.05
CA LYS A 98 -21.01 5.23 22.09
C LYS A 98 -20.93 6.07 23.37
N PHE A 99 -21.99 6.84 23.60
CA PHE A 99 -22.14 7.61 24.84
C PHE A 99 -22.39 6.67 26.02
N LYS A 100 -21.68 6.90 27.10
CA LYS A 100 -21.89 6.36 28.44
C LYS A 100 -21.82 7.51 29.43
N TRP A 101 -22.53 7.43 30.56
CA TRP A 101 -22.67 8.56 31.47
C TRP A 101 -21.35 9.27 31.79
N PHE A 102 -20.32 8.53 32.23
CA PHE A 102 -19.04 9.10 32.64
C PHE A 102 -18.02 9.24 31.51
N TYR A 103 -18.25 8.61 30.37
CA TYR A 103 -17.33 8.66 29.21
C TYR A 103 -18.05 8.38 27.90
N THR A 104 -17.40 8.77 26.82
CA THR A 104 -17.83 8.45 25.46
C THR A 104 -16.73 7.65 24.79
N ASP A 105 -17.06 6.47 24.29
CA ASP A 105 -16.17 5.63 23.51
C ASP A 105 -16.31 5.97 22.02
N TYR A 106 -15.19 5.98 21.32
CA TYR A 106 -15.09 6.16 19.87
C TYR A 106 -14.36 4.95 19.29
N LYS A 107 -14.93 4.37 18.24
CA LYS A 107 -14.28 3.34 17.44
C LYS A 107 -14.23 3.81 16.00
N PHE A 108 -13.03 3.89 15.46
CA PHE A 108 -12.76 4.27 14.08
C PHE A 108 -12.29 3.06 13.30
N SER A 109 -12.77 2.94 12.08
CA SER A 109 -12.21 2.04 11.07
C SER A 109 -12.19 2.74 9.72
N GLU A 110 -11.13 2.51 8.95
CA GLU A 110 -11.04 2.89 7.55
C GLU A 110 -10.46 1.71 6.77
N THR A 111 -11.18 1.26 5.76
CA THR A 111 -10.80 0.14 4.89
C THR A 111 -10.52 0.67 3.51
N PHE A 112 -9.29 0.54 3.07
CA PHE A 112 -8.82 0.84 1.72
C PHE A 112 -9.08 -0.36 0.82
N ALA A 113 -9.66 -0.10 -0.35
CA ALA A 113 -10.04 -1.14 -1.29
C ALA A 113 -8.82 -1.81 -1.94
N SER A 114 -8.91 -3.11 -2.14
CA SER A 114 -7.91 -3.91 -2.84
C SER A 114 -7.59 -3.37 -4.23
N LYS A 115 -6.34 -3.57 -4.64
CA LYS A 115 -5.80 -3.34 -5.98
C LYS A 115 -5.18 -4.64 -6.54
N GLU A 116 -5.67 -5.79 -6.10
CA GLU A 116 -5.19 -7.10 -6.58
C GLU A 116 -5.28 -7.26 -8.09
N HIS A 117 -6.21 -6.55 -8.74
CA HIS A 117 -6.37 -6.58 -10.21
C HIS A 117 -5.18 -5.97 -10.97
N PHE A 118 -4.28 -5.24 -10.30
CA PHE A 118 -3.03 -4.76 -10.89
C PHE A 118 -2.01 -5.88 -11.08
N ILE A 119 -2.20 -7.04 -10.46
CA ILE A 119 -1.34 -8.22 -10.61
C ILE A 119 -2.02 -9.21 -11.55
N ASN A 120 -1.45 -9.42 -12.73
CA ASN A 120 -1.98 -10.39 -13.71
C ASN A 120 -1.65 -11.84 -13.35
N VAL A 121 -0.61 -12.06 -12.53
CA VAL A 121 -0.16 -13.38 -12.12
C VAL A 121 -0.81 -13.76 -10.79
N PRO A 122 -1.49 -14.91 -10.68
CA PRO A 122 -2.12 -15.34 -9.44
C PRO A 122 -1.07 -15.81 -8.42
N PHE A 123 -0.59 -14.89 -7.59
CA PHE A 123 0.38 -15.20 -6.51
C PHE A 123 -0.13 -16.30 -5.57
N ALA A 124 -1.45 -16.37 -5.36
CA ALA A 124 -2.09 -17.34 -4.47
C ALA A 124 -1.88 -18.80 -4.89
N ASP A 125 -1.55 -19.09 -6.15
CA ASP A 125 -1.30 -20.45 -6.64
C ASP A 125 0.05 -21.02 -6.15
N LYS A 126 0.99 -20.15 -5.85
CA LYS A 126 2.37 -20.50 -5.51
C LYS A 126 2.76 -20.12 -4.08
N MET A 127 2.09 -19.13 -3.50
CA MET A 127 2.44 -18.52 -2.23
C MET A 127 1.17 -18.23 -1.43
N SER A 128 1.14 -18.60 -0.15
CA SER A 128 0.00 -18.27 0.70
C SER A 128 -0.06 -16.74 0.94
N ARG A 129 -1.25 -16.24 1.28
CA ARG A 129 -1.44 -14.83 1.60
C ARG A 129 -0.55 -14.35 2.75
N ASP A 130 -0.35 -15.19 3.77
CA ASP A 130 0.49 -14.85 4.91
C ASP A 130 1.99 -14.82 4.53
N GLU A 131 2.47 -15.77 3.72
CA GLU A 131 3.82 -15.74 3.17
C GLU A 131 4.08 -14.50 2.33
N LEU A 132 3.16 -14.16 1.42
CA LEU A 132 3.27 -12.96 0.59
C LEU A 132 3.22 -11.70 1.44
N SER A 133 2.30 -11.62 2.40
CA SER A 133 2.20 -10.50 3.34
C SER A 133 3.48 -10.34 4.17
N PHE A 134 4.06 -11.44 4.66
CA PHE A 134 5.32 -11.43 5.37
C PHE A 134 6.47 -10.90 4.51
N MET A 135 6.58 -11.37 3.27
CA MET A 135 7.63 -10.89 2.33
C MET A 135 7.50 -9.41 2.01
N LEU A 136 6.29 -8.91 1.79
CA LEU A 136 6.05 -7.52 1.41
C LEU A 136 6.09 -6.54 2.58
N THR A 137 5.69 -6.98 3.77
CA THR A 137 5.39 -6.08 4.89
C THR A 137 6.03 -6.49 6.21
N GLY A 138 6.57 -7.70 6.31
CA GLY A 138 7.07 -8.30 7.56
C GLY A 138 5.96 -8.75 8.52
N TYR A 139 4.68 -8.74 8.09
CA TYR A 139 3.54 -9.13 8.91
C TYR A 139 2.60 -10.10 8.16
N PRO A 140 2.04 -11.14 8.83
CA PRO A 140 2.33 -11.55 10.21
C PRO A 140 3.78 -12.01 10.38
N ASN A 141 4.35 -11.90 11.58
CA ASN A 141 5.71 -12.38 11.83
C ASN A 141 5.76 -13.91 11.81
N LEU A 142 6.06 -14.48 10.65
CA LEU A 142 6.11 -15.94 10.46
C LEU A 142 7.38 -16.58 11.05
N THR A 143 8.34 -15.79 11.53
CA THR A 143 9.60 -16.25 12.13
C THR A 143 9.61 -16.13 13.65
N GLU A 144 8.49 -15.80 14.27
CA GLU A 144 8.39 -15.64 15.72
C GLU A 144 8.72 -16.94 16.46
N GLY A 145 9.68 -16.89 17.37
CA GLY A 145 10.14 -18.04 18.16
C GLY A 145 11.14 -18.96 17.45
N MET A 146 11.50 -18.70 16.20
CA MET A 146 12.52 -19.48 15.47
C MET A 146 13.94 -19.06 15.88
N THR A 147 14.86 -20.03 15.85
CA THR A 147 16.30 -19.76 15.95
C THR A 147 16.85 -19.18 14.65
N GLY A 148 18.04 -18.58 14.68
CA GLY A 148 18.65 -18.01 13.47
C GLY A 148 18.85 -19.02 12.32
N ALA A 149 19.10 -20.30 12.62
CA ALA A 149 19.22 -21.35 11.62
C ALA A 149 17.86 -21.68 11.00
N GLU A 150 16.81 -21.83 11.82
CA GLU A 150 15.45 -22.09 11.35
C GLU A 150 14.91 -20.91 10.51
N ILE A 151 15.25 -19.67 10.88
CA ILE A 151 14.90 -18.48 10.07
C ILE A 151 15.56 -18.57 8.69
N ALA A 152 16.83 -18.92 8.60
CA ALA A 152 17.54 -19.04 7.33
C ALA A 152 16.93 -20.12 6.44
N ASP A 153 16.62 -21.28 7.02
CA ASP A 153 16.00 -22.41 6.32
C ASP A 153 14.56 -22.09 5.85
N PHE A 154 13.83 -21.25 6.60
CA PHE A 154 12.48 -20.81 6.24
C PHE A 154 12.50 -19.73 5.17
N ILE A 155 13.35 -18.71 5.33
CA ILE A 155 13.37 -17.53 4.42
C ILE A 155 13.91 -17.87 3.04
N GLY A 156 14.90 -18.77 2.94
CA GLY A 156 15.52 -19.12 1.65
C GLY A 156 14.51 -19.60 0.61
N PRO A 157 13.74 -20.67 0.86
CA PRO A 157 12.71 -21.16 -0.07
C PRO A 157 11.58 -20.14 -0.32
N LEU A 158 11.20 -19.36 0.71
CA LEU A 158 10.17 -18.34 0.59
C LEU A 158 10.61 -17.23 -0.35
N GLN A 159 11.88 -16.83 -0.25
CA GLN A 159 12.48 -15.82 -1.10
C GLN A 159 12.59 -16.30 -2.56
N GLU A 160 12.97 -17.56 -2.80
CA GLU A 160 12.99 -18.13 -4.14
C GLU A 160 11.61 -18.15 -4.79
N LYS A 161 10.56 -18.48 -4.03
CA LYS A 161 9.17 -18.38 -4.49
C LYS A 161 8.78 -16.94 -4.87
N TYR A 162 9.11 -15.99 -4.00
CA TYR A 162 8.78 -14.58 -4.23
C TYR A 162 9.52 -14.01 -5.45
N GLU A 163 10.82 -14.28 -5.57
CA GLU A 163 11.66 -13.88 -6.71
C GLU A 163 11.10 -14.44 -8.03
N TYR A 164 10.73 -15.72 -8.03
CA TYR A 164 10.08 -16.35 -9.17
C TYR A 164 8.77 -15.63 -9.57
N LEU A 165 7.89 -15.34 -8.60
CA LEU A 165 6.60 -14.69 -8.86
C LEU A 165 6.75 -13.24 -9.32
N ALA A 166 7.68 -12.50 -8.73
CA ALA A 166 7.99 -11.13 -9.14
C ALA A 166 8.52 -11.11 -10.59
N THR A 167 9.45 -12.00 -10.90
CA THR A 167 10.01 -12.17 -12.25
C THR A 167 8.93 -12.57 -13.26
N LEU A 168 8.10 -13.56 -12.91
CA LEU A 168 7.00 -14.02 -13.77
C LEU A 168 5.99 -12.89 -14.04
N SER A 169 5.68 -12.05 -13.03
CA SER A 169 4.77 -10.92 -13.22
C SER A 169 5.30 -9.91 -14.22
N MET A 170 6.59 -9.62 -14.18
CA MET A 170 7.22 -8.68 -15.13
C MET A 170 7.27 -9.26 -16.54
N ILE A 171 7.65 -10.54 -16.66
CA ILE A 171 7.68 -11.23 -17.97
C ILE A 171 6.28 -11.35 -18.55
N ASP A 172 5.26 -11.66 -17.75
CA ASP A 172 3.87 -11.73 -18.20
C ASP A 172 3.40 -10.38 -18.78
N CYS A 173 3.79 -9.26 -18.17
CA CYS A 173 3.53 -7.92 -18.72
C CYS A 173 4.15 -7.75 -20.11
N ASP A 174 5.43 -8.05 -20.26
CA ASP A 174 6.12 -7.99 -21.56
C ASP A 174 5.46 -8.88 -22.62
N LEU A 175 5.17 -10.13 -22.25
CA LEU A 175 4.56 -11.07 -23.21
C LEU A 175 3.16 -10.63 -23.65
N ARG A 176 2.35 -10.09 -22.75
CA ARG A 176 1.02 -9.55 -23.09
C ARG A 176 1.13 -8.38 -24.03
N LEU A 177 2.03 -7.47 -23.75
CA LEU A 177 2.25 -6.31 -24.59
C LEU A 177 2.71 -6.72 -26.00
N ILE A 178 3.73 -7.57 -26.11
CA ILE A 178 4.18 -8.10 -27.40
C ILE A 178 3.03 -8.85 -28.12
N ALA A 179 2.24 -9.64 -27.38
CA ALA A 179 1.12 -10.38 -27.95
C ALA A 179 0.01 -9.47 -28.48
N ASN A 180 -0.20 -8.28 -27.91
CA ASN A 180 -1.16 -7.31 -28.45
C ASN A 180 -0.72 -6.79 -29.83
N HIS A 181 0.57 -6.68 -30.05
CA HIS A 181 1.17 -6.20 -31.30
C HIS A 181 1.77 -7.33 -32.17
N TYR A 182 1.35 -8.58 -31.95
CA TYR A 182 1.98 -9.76 -32.56
C TYR A 182 1.94 -9.76 -34.10
N ASP A 183 0.91 -9.14 -34.68
CA ASP A 183 0.75 -9.03 -36.15
C ASP A 183 1.80 -8.13 -36.81
N MET A 184 2.54 -7.32 -36.00
CA MET A 184 3.64 -6.49 -36.50
C MET A 184 4.93 -7.28 -36.68
N ILE A 185 5.03 -8.50 -36.13
CA ILE A 185 6.26 -9.28 -36.11
C ILE A 185 6.40 -10.02 -37.44
N ALA A 186 7.46 -9.74 -38.17
CA ALA A 186 7.78 -10.46 -39.40
C ALA A 186 8.38 -11.84 -39.08
N ASN A 187 7.72 -12.92 -39.53
CA ASN A 187 8.17 -14.31 -39.34
C ASN A 187 8.49 -14.67 -37.87
N PRO A 188 7.51 -14.57 -36.96
CA PRO A 188 7.75 -14.92 -35.56
C PRO A 188 8.16 -16.41 -35.42
N PRO A 189 9.08 -16.75 -34.50
CA PRO A 189 9.53 -18.14 -34.31
C PRO A 189 8.43 -19.11 -33.89
N VAL A 190 7.39 -18.60 -33.22
CA VAL A 190 6.21 -19.36 -32.76
C VAL A 190 4.94 -18.54 -33.02
N ASP A 191 3.78 -19.17 -32.96
CA ASP A 191 2.51 -18.45 -33.04
C ASP A 191 2.19 -17.72 -31.71
N ARG A 192 1.26 -16.74 -31.76
CA ARG A 192 0.84 -15.92 -30.63
C ARG A 192 0.41 -16.75 -29.40
N THR A 193 -0.34 -17.83 -29.62
CA THR A 193 -0.85 -18.68 -28.53
C THR A 193 0.29 -19.42 -27.83
N THR A 194 1.18 -20.00 -28.64
CA THR A 194 2.40 -20.66 -28.14
C THR A 194 3.28 -19.65 -27.40
N PHE A 195 3.48 -18.43 -27.94
CA PHE A 195 4.26 -17.37 -27.31
C PHE A 195 3.75 -17.07 -25.90
N MET A 196 2.46 -16.83 -25.74
CA MET A 196 1.85 -16.55 -24.42
C MET A 196 1.95 -17.73 -23.45
N SER A 197 1.99 -18.96 -23.92
CA SER A 197 2.11 -20.14 -23.08
C SER A 197 3.52 -20.35 -22.50
N LEU A 198 4.51 -19.60 -22.98
CA LEU A 198 5.92 -19.77 -22.59
C LEU A 198 6.35 -18.91 -21.41
N SER A 199 5.45 -18.15 -20.76
CA SER A 199 5.77 -17.26 -19.66
C SER A 199 6.56 -17.95 -18.53
N ASP A 200 6.14 -19.17 -18.10
CA ASP A 200 6.85 -19.96 -17.08
C ASP A 200 8.26 -20.38 -17.56
N SER A 201 8.39 -20.78 -18.81
CA SER A 201 9.67 -21.24 -19.38
C SER A 201 10.66 -20.09 -19.54
N ILE A 202 10.18 -18.93 -20.00
CA ILE A 202 10.99 -17.72 -20.13
C ILE A 202 11.41 -17.21 -18.74
N THR A 203 10.52 -17.29 -17.76
CA THR A 203 10.83 -16.92 -16.38
C THR A 203 11.94 -17.79 -15.79
N ARG A 204 11.87 -19.11 -15.97
CA ARG A 204 12.93 -20.02 -15.52
C ARG A 204 14.25 -19.73 -16.22
N TYR A 205 14.21 -19.54 -17.52
CA TYR A 205 15.38 -19.17 -18.30
C TYR A 205 16.01 -17.85 -17.77
N ALA A 206 15.20 -16.82 -17.52
CA ALA A 206 15.67 -15.55 -16.99
C ALA A 206 16.36 -15.70 -15.61
N LEU A 207 15.79 -16.53 -14.72
CA LEU A 207 16.36 -16.78 -13.40
C LEU A 207 17.66 -17.64 -13.47
N ASP A 208 17.67 -18.67 -14.33
CA ASP A 208 18.82 -19.55 -14.50
C ASP A 208 20.03 -18.80 -15.08
N GLU A 209 19.80 -17.93 -16.06
CA GLU A 209 20.82 -17.09 -16.70
C GLU A 209 21.08 -15.78 -15.93
N SER A 210 20.39 -15.55 -14.80
CA SER A 210 20.54 -14.34 -13.96
C SER A 210 20.31 -13.02 -14.72
N TRP A 211 19.31 -12.99 -15.59
CA TRP A 211 18.93 -11.78 -16.32
C TRP A 211 18.46 -10.67 -15.38
N ASP A 212 18.98 -9.46 -15.59
CA ASP A 212 18.45 -8.23 -14.99
C ASP A 212 17.29 -7.71 -15.87
N ILE A 213 16.08 -8.17 -15.58
CA ILE A 213 14.87 -7.88 -16.38
C ILE A 213 14.56 -6.39 -16.39
N LEU A 214 14.84 -5.69 -15.30
CA LEU A 214 14.58 -4.25 -15.21
C LEU A 214 15.46 -3.43 -16.17
N ARG A 215 16.69 -3.90 -16.41
CA ARG A 215 17.66 -3.15 -17.24
C ARG A 215 17.80 -3.69 -18.66
N HIS A 216 17.53 -4.98 -18.85
CA HIS A 216 17.86 -5.68 -20.09
C HIS A 216 16.68 -6.49 -20.65
N ARG A 217 15.46 -6.03 -20.37
CA ARG A 217 14.20 -6.59 -20.87
C ARG A 217 14.26 -6.96 -22.35
N ASN A 218 14.76 -6.05 -23.17
CA ASN A 218 14.83 -6.15 -24.63
C ASN A 218 15.64 -7.36 -25.13
N GLY A 219 16.71 -7.73 -24.43
CA GLY A 219 17.57 -8.84 -24.80
C GLY A 219 17.02 -10.20 -24.43
N LEU A 220 16.20 -10.29 -23.38
CA LEU A 220 15.72 -11.56 -22.85
C LEU A 220 14.91 -12.36 -23.87
N ILE A 221 13.91 -11.76 -24.49
CA ILE A 221 13.03 -12.42 -25.47
C ILE A 221 13.81 -12.85 -26.71
N GLN A 222 14.66 -11.96 -27.23
CA GLN A 222 15.53 -12.25 -28.38
C GLN A 222 16.51 -13.37 -28.06
N ASP A 223 17.10 -13.37 -26.86
CA ASP A 223 18.05 -14.39 -26.45
C ASP A 223 17.37 -15.74 -26.19
N TYR A 224 16.19 -15.76 -25.59
CA TYR A 224 15.42 -16.98 -25.38
C TYR A 224 15.07 -17.67 -26.69
N PHE A 225 14.56 -16.92 -27.69
CA PHE A 225 14.18 -17.46 -29.00
C PHE A 225 15.35 -17.57 -29.97
N LYS A 226 16.52 -17.03 -29.65
CA LYS A 226 17.66 -16.91 -30.58
C LYS A 226 17.24 -16.27 -31.90
N SER A 227 16.44 -15.20 -31.84
CA SER A 227 15.80 -14.58 -33.00
C SER A 227 15.64 -13.08 -32.82
N ASP A 228 15.94 -12.33 -33.88
CA ASP A 228 15.75 -10.88 -33.94
C ASP A 228 14.33 -10.46 -34.30
N ALA A 229 13.40 -11.43 -34.44
CA ALA A 229 12.02 -11.16 -34.88
C ALA A 229 11.29 -10.18 -33.96
N TYR A 230 11.66 -10.12 -32.68
CA TYR A 230 11.06 -9.24 -31.67
C TYR A 230 11.78 -7.89 -31.53
N SER A 231 12.85 -7.64 -32.29
CA SER A 231 13.62 -6.40 -32.21
C SER A 231 12.81 -5.14 -32.57
N ILE A 232 11.73 -5.31 -33.34
CA ILE A 232 10.85 -4.22 -33.74
C ILE A 232 10.30 -3.41 -32.56
N PHE A 233 10.13 -4.01 -31.38
CA PHE A 233 9.60 -3.35 -30.20
C PHE A 233 10.69 -2.59 -29.40
N TYR A 234 11.96 -2.86 -29.67
CA TYR A 234 13.05 -2.39 -28.83
C TYR A 234 14.09 -1.57 -29.59
N ASP A 235 14.37 -1.95 -30.85
CA ASP A 235 15.47 -1.42 -31.65
C ASP A 235 15.01 -0.62 -32.86
N SER A 236 13.69 -0.56 -33.14
CA SER A 236 13.14 0.13 -34.29
C SER A 236 12.85 1.61 -34.04
N ASN A 237 12.53 2.34 -35.10
CA ASN A 237 12.24 3.77 -35.15
C ASN A 237 11.49 4.28 -33.92
N ASP A 238 11.86 5.44 -33.47
CA ASP A 238 11.42 6.09 -32.22
C ASP A 238 9.91 6.02 -31.96
N ASP A 239 9.06 6.14 -32.97
CA ASP A 239 7.58 6.17 -32.81
C ASP A 239 7.00 4.85 -32.27
N ILE A 240 7.43 3.68 -32.79
CA ILE A 240 6.91 2.37 -32.34
C ILE A 240 7.44 2.05 -30.94
N LYS A 241 8.69 2.37 -30.71
CA LYS A 241 9.33 2.16 -29.43
C LYS A 241 8.69 3.01 -28.34
N ASP A 242 8.45 4.29 -28.61
CA ASP A 242 7.85 5.22 -27.64
C ASP A 242 6.41 4.79 -27.31
N GLU A 243 5.60 4.40 -28.30
CA GLU A 243 4.25 3.86 -28.07
C GLU A 243 4.28 2.57 -27.24
N PHE A 244 5.24 1.68 -27.51
CA PHE A 244 5.40 0.42 -26.79
C PHE A 244 5.86 0.66 -25.35
N GLU A 245 6.78 1.61 -25.10
CA GLU A 245 7.21 1.97 -23.74
C GLU A 245 6.08 2.60 -22.94
N ASP A 246 5.30 3.52 -23.52
CA ASP A 246 4.14 4.14 -22.87
C ASP A 246 3.10 3.09 -22.48
N GLU A 247 2.80 2.13 -23.38
CA GLU A 247 1.87 1.04 -23.06
C GLU A 247 2.43 0.10 -22.00
N TYR A 248 3.74 -0.16 -22.01
CA TYR A 248 4.41 -0.98 -21.00
C TYR A 248 4.33 -0.38 -19.60
N GLU A 249 4.51 0.93 -19.47
CA GLU A 249 4.34 1.60 -18.18
C GLU A 249 2.94 1.37 -17.60
N GLY A 250 1.91 1.35 -18.45
CA GLY A 250 0.54 1.00 -18.04
C GLY A 250 0.40 -0.43 -17.49
N TYR A 251 1.17 -1.39 -18.01
CA TYR A 251 1.18 -2.77 -17.48
C TYR A 251 1.94 -2.90 -16.15
N LEU A 252 2.82 -1.97 -15.83
CA LEU A 252 3.58 -1.96 -14.59
C LEU A 252 2.86 -1.27 -13.41
N ASN A 253 1.56 -1.06 -13.49
CA ASN A 253 0.76 -0.41 -12.45
C ASN A 253 1.00 -0.96 -11.04
N PHE A 254 1.28 -2.27 -10.92
CA PHE A 254 1.60 -2.88 -9.64
C PHE A 254 2.95 -2.41 -9.07
N VAL A 255 3.90 -2.02 -9.92
CA VAL A 255 5.23 -1.53 -9.50
C VAL A 255 5.08 -0.18 -8.81
N ASP A 256 4.30 0.74 -9.39
CA ASP A 256 4.04 2.04 -8.77
C ASP A 256 3.30 1.90 -7.43
N LEU A 257 2.33 1.00 -7.38
CA LEU A 257 1.63 0.70 -6.14
C LEU A 257 2.57 0.07 -5.10
N TYR A 258 3.50 -0.79 -5.52
CA TYR A 258 4.50 -1.40 -4.65
C TYR A 258 5.41 -0.34 -3.99
N TYR A 259 5.83 0.67 -4.75
CA TYR A 259 6.69 1.75 -4.26
C TYR A 259 5.94 2.88 -3.56
N LEU A 260 4.62 2.90 -3.60
CA LEU A 260 3.83 3.89 -2.88
C LEU A 260 3.95 3.65 -1.37
N ILE A 261 4.72 4.50 -0.69
CA ILE A 261 4.84 4.53 0.77
C ILE A 261 4.04 5.71 1.30
N THR A 262 3.03 5.41 2.10
CA THR A 262 2.10 6.41 2.61
C THR A 262 1.92 6.24 4.12
N PRO A 263 2.79 6.81 4.97
CA PRO A 263 2.56 6.83 6.41
C PRO A 263 1.19 7.42 6.72
N TYR A 264 0.41 6.74 7.56
CA TYR A 264 -0.90 7.18 7.98
C TYR A 264 -0.90 7.52 9.47
N ASN A 265 -1.19 8.76 9.81
CA ASN A 265 -1.22 9.28 11.16
C ASN A 265 -2.67 9.57 11.56
N LEU A 266 -3.12 8.97 12.67
CA LEU A 266 -4.48 9.15 13.18
C LEU A 266 -4.46 9.83 14.55
N LYS A 267 -5.15 10.96 14.66
CA LYS A 267 -5.48 11.62 15.91
C LYS A 267 -6.95 11.39 16.24
N MET A 268 -7.21 10.84 17.41
CA MET A 268 -8.57 10.62 17.91
C MET A 268 -8.84 11.46 19.16
N PRO A 269 -10.11 11.78 19.44
CA PRO A 269 -10.46 12.55 20.63
C PRO A 269 -10.24 11.73 21.91
N GLY A 270 -9.61 12.34 22.94
CA GLY A 270 -9.44 11.74 24.26
C GLY A 270 -8.24 10.79 24.35
N ARG A 271 -8.34 9.80 25.26
CA ARG A 271 -7.28 8.83 25.52
C ARG A 271 -7.44 7.62 24.58
N ILE A 272 -6.38 7.26 23.89
CA ILE A 272 -6.34 6.07 23.06
C ILE A 272 -6.44 4.80 23.94
N ILE A 273 -7.30 3.87 23.53
CA ILE A 273 -7.52 2.57 24.19
C ILE A 273 -6.91 1.43 23.36
N GLU A 274 -7.10 1.48 22.04
CA GLU A 274 -6.60 0.47 21.12
C GLU A 274 -6.06 1.17 19.86
N THR A 275 -4.97 0.64 19.34
CA THR A 275 -4.29 1.19 18.15
C THR A 275 -4.41 0.27 16.92
N GLY A 276 -5.08 -0.88 17.03
CA GLY A 276 -5.04 -1.90 15.99
C GLY A 276 -3.58 -2.32 15.68
N ARG A 277 -3.18 -2.17 14.42
CA ARG A 277 -1.80 -2.42 13.96
C ARG A 277 -0.88 -1.21 14.07
N GLY A 278 -1.39 -0.07 14.55
CA GLY A 278 -0.63 1.17 14.67
C GLY A 278 0.20 1.26 15.95
N THR A 279 1.20 2.14 15.93
CA THR A 279 2.05 2.47 17.09
C THR A 279 1.68 3.83 17.64
N LEU A 280 1.39 3.92 18.94
CA LEU A 280 1.08 5.19 19.61
C LEU A 280 2.37 5.94 19.95
N LYS A 281 2.50 7.15 19.44
CA LYS A 281 3.60 8.07 19.78
C LYS A 281 3.04 9.49 19.89
N ASP A 282 3.31 10.15 20.99
CA ASP A 282 2.91 11.55 21.26
C ASP A 282 1.40 11.84 21.06
N GLY A 283 0.54 10.87 21.38
CA GLY A 283 -0.91 10.97 21.21
C GLY A 283 -1.41 10.76 19.79
N VAL A 284 -0.54 10.44 18.84
CA VAL A 284 -0.84 10.11 17.45
C VAL A 284 -0.60 8.62 17.22
N ILE A 285 -1.54 7.96 16.55
CA ILE A 285 -1.38 6.57 16.14
C ILE A 285 -0.77 6.56 14.73
N ASN A 286 0.41 5.96 14.60
CA ASN A 286 1.15 5.88 13.35
C ASN A 286 0.99 4.49 12.76
N TYR A 287 0.49 4.39 11.54
CA TYR A 287 0.41 3.16 10.76
C TYR A 287 1.41 3.21 9.63
N CYS A 288 2.10 2.09 9.41
CA CYS A 288 2.89 1.88 8.21
C CYS A 288 1.92 1.43 7.10
N PHE A 289 1.42 2.36 6.31
CA PHE A 289 0.56 2.09 5.17
C PHE A 289 1.35 2.32 3.88
N GLY A 290 1.05 1.54 2.87
CA GLY A 290 1.62 1.68 1.54
C GLY A 290 0.82 0.87 0.53
N GLY A 291 0.98 1.18 -0.75
CA GLY A 291 0.23 0.54 -1.81
C GLY A 291 0.39 -0.97 -1.87
N LYS A 292 1.57 -1.50 -1.50
CA LYS A 292 1.83 -2.95 -1.44
C LYS A 292 0.83 -3.75 -0.59
N TYR A 293 0.23 -3.13 0.43
CA TYR A 293 -0.82 -3.80 1.22
C TYR A 293 -2.08 -4.03 0.40
N LEU A 294 -2.36 -3.14 -0.57
CA LEU A 294 -3.53 -3.22 -1.44
C LEU A 294 -3.39 -4.31 -2.51
N LEU A 295 -2.16 -4.73 -2.82
CA LEU A 295 -1.90 -5.89 -3.68
C LEU A 295 -2.25 -7.22 -3.00
N LEU A 296 -2.53 -7.20 -1.68
CA LEU A 296 -2.87 -8.36 -0.88
C LEU A 296 -4.37 -8.46 -0.54
N GLY A 297 -5.14 -7.49 -0.97
CA GLY A 297 -6.56 -7.32 -0.65
C GLY A 297 -6.84 -6.04 0.10
N ASP A 298 -8.03 -5.95 0.69
CA ASP A 298 -8.44 -4.78 1.47
C ASP A 298 -7.54 -4.59 2.69
N TYR A 299 -7.14 -3.33 2.94
CA TYR A 299 -6.35 -2.97 4.10
C TYR A 299 -7.16 -2.12 5.07
N THR A 300 -7.33 -2.59 6.31
CA THR A 300 -8.13 -1.92 7.32
C THR A 300 -7.27 -1.34 8.45
N ILE A 301 -7.46 -0.06 8.71
CA ILE A 301 -6.96 0.68 9.87
C ILE A 301 -8.07 0.73 10.92
N THR A 302 -7.75 0.39 12.17
CA THR A 302 -8.71 0.44 13.30
C THR A 302 -8.09 1.10 14.52
N ALA A 303 -8.87 1.90 15.23
CA ALA A 303 -8.48 2.47 16.51
C ALA A 303 -9.67 2.67 17.43
N SER A 304 -9.44 2.71 18.74
CA SER A 304 -10.45 3.14 19.70
C SER A 304 -9.90 4.13 20.71
N SER A 305 -10.77 5.06 21.13
CA SER A 305 -10.43 6.07 22.13
C SER A 305 -11.59 6.34 23.07
N ARG A 306 -11.30 7.01 24.17
CA ARG A 306 -12.28 7.34 25.20
C ARG A 306 -12.12 8.79 25.66
N VAL A 307 -13.24 9.49 25.69
CA VAL A 307 -13.35 10.86 26.24
C VAL A 307 -14.09 10.81 27.57
N THR A 308 -13.51 11.40 28.60
CA THR A 308 -14.15 11.55 29.89
C THR A 308 -15.20 12.67 29.84
N ASN A 309 -16.41 12.38 30.25
CA ASN A 309 -17.52 13.35 30.34
C ASN A 309 -17.47 14.08 31.70
N VAL A 310 -16.57 15.08 31.82
CA VAL A 310 -16.31 15.80 33.08
C VAL A 310 -17.61 16.37 33.68
N TRP A 311 -18.52 16.90 32.86
CA TRP A 311 -19.81 17.41 33.30
C TRP A 311 -20.66 16.36 34.04
N ALA A 312 -20.56 15.08 33.65
CA ALA A 312 -21.32 13.99 34.29
C ALA A 312 -20.82 13.72 35.72
N PHE A 313 -19.51 13.83 35.95
CA PHE A 313 -18.95 13.75 37.30
C PHE A 313 -19.41 14.90 38.16
N ILE A 314 -19.40 16.14 37.63
CA ILE A 314 -19.88 17.34 38.33
C ILE A 314 -21.36 17.17 38.70
N LEU A 315 -22.20 16.80 37.75
CA LEU A 315 -23.64 16.60 37.97
C LEU A 315 -23.91 15.48 38.96
N SER A 316 -23.23 14.35 38.84
CA SER A 316 -23.37 13.23 39.78
C SER A 316 -22.93 13.64 41.19
N GLY A 317 -21.83 14.39 41.31
CA GLY A 317 -21.38 14.93 42.60
C GLY A 317 -22.39 15.88 43.23
N LEU A 318 -22.99 16.78 42.46
CA LEU A 318 -24.07 17.67 42.92
C LEU A 318 -25.27 16.89 43.40
N ILE A 319 -25.70 15.87 42.69
CA ILE A 319 -26.83 15.01 43.08
C ILE A 319 -26.53 14.34 44.43
N VAL A 320 -25.33 13.79 44.58
CA VAL A 320 -24.91 13.15 45.85
C VAL A 320 -24.90 14.15 47.00
N LEU A 321 -24.36 15.35 46.80
CA LEU A 321 -24.33 16.41 47.81
C LEU A 321 -25.74 16.86 48.24
N LEU A 322 -26.65 17.02 47.27
CA LEU A 322 -28.03 17.38 47.54
C LEU A 322 -28.75 16.26 48.32
N ALA A 323 -28.51 15.00 47.97
CA ALA A 323 -29.08 13.86 48.70
C ALA A 323 -28.57 13.82 50.17
N LEU A 324 -27.27 14.03 50.37
CA LEU A 324 -26.69 14.10 51.73
C LEU A 324 -27.24 15.28 52.53
N ALA A 325 -27.34 16.48 51.96
CA ALA A 325 -27.92 17.66 52.59
C ALA A 325 -29.38 17.41 52.98
N SER A 326 -30.19 16.76 52.09
CA SER A 326 -31.57 16.40 52.40
C SER A 326 -31.69 15.40 53.57
N LEU A 327 -30.77 14.42 53.66
CA LEU A 327 -30.75 13.47 54.77
C LEU A 327 -30.40 14.13 56.11
N LEU A 328 -29.45 15.07 56.10
CA LEU A 328 -29.07 15.85 57.28
C LEU A 328 -30.20 16.75 57.76
N TYR A 329 -30.85 17.45 56.80
CA TYR A 329 -31.99 18.31 57.11
C TYR A 329 -33.19 17.56 57.73
N ARG A 330 -33.43 16.31 57.36
CA ARG A 330 -34.50 15.47 57.92
C ARG A 330 -34.19 14.92 59.34
N ARG A 331 -32.93 14.94 59.77
CA ARG A 331 -32.51 14.42 61.06
C ARG A 331 -32.34 15.49 62.13
N GLY A 332 -32.33 16.79 61.79
CA GLY A 332 -32.42 17.93 62.66
C GLY A 332 -33.88 18.40 62.85
#